data_51caf3a7933860bed7e57eddafe9d402
#
_entry.id   51caf3a7933860bed7e57eddafe9d402
#
_cell.length_a   1.000
_cell.length_b   1.000
_cell.length_c   1.000
_cell.angle_alpha   90.00
_cell.angle_beta   90.00
_cell.angle_gamma   90.00
#
_symmetry.space_group_name_H-M   'P 1'
#
loop_
_entity.id
_entity.type
_entity.pdbx_description
1 polymer ?
#
loop_
_entity_poly.entity_id
_entity_poly.type
_entity_poly.pdbx_seq_one_letter_code
_entity_poly.pdbx_strand_id
1 'polypeptide(L)'
;MRLQNRRAGIVVAILAVAVLPLSTQTPAEPRPPQTFPAYLQGQYATLKRNITGSVDKMPAEHFAFKPVPEVMSYAEMLTHIVETQYGYCSTVNGAANPGASLNFKVTDKVAVGQLVKHSFAYCDDAFAAVTNENALEMLTRGSAPNQRQLARVNQLTQLIVHGNEHYGNLVTYMRLKGIVPPSSTPAQQ
;
A
#
# COMPACT_ATOMS: atom_id res chain seq x y z
N MET A 1 21.54 81.76 35.27
CA MET A 1 20.57 80.72 35.56
C MET A 1 19.77 80.49 34.29
N ARG A 2 20.10 79.42 33.46
CA ARG A 2 19.45 79.14 32.18
C ARG A 2 18.51 77.95 32.37
N LEU A 3 17.21 78.19 32.18
CA LEU A 3 16.19 77.15 32.21
C LEU A 3 16.15 76.44 30.84
N GLN A 4 16.45 75.17 30.75
CA GLN A 4 16.34 74.30 29.59
C GLN A 4 14.92 73.76 29.50
N ASN A 5 14.12 74.20 28.51
CA ASN A 5 12.83 73.63 28.16
C ASN A 5 13.03 72.32 27.43
N ARG A 6 12.71 71.20 28.09
CA ARG A 6 12.59 69.87 27.43
C ARG A 6 11.19 69.73 26.85
N ARG A 7 11.12 69.80 25.52
CA ARG A 7 9.89 69.39 24.77
C ARG A 7 9.82 67.89 24.67
N ALA A 8 8.82 67.32 25.33
CA ALA A 8 8.50 65.91 25.17
C ALA A 8 7.74 65.68 23.86
N GLY A 9 8.34 64.99 22.92
CA GLY A 9 7.69 64.58 21.68
C GLY A 9 6.86 63.31 21.91
N ILE A 10 5.57 63.37 21.63
CA ILE A 10 4.66 62.21 21.65
C ILE A 10 4.85 61.47 20.33
N VAL A 11 5.40 60.24 20.39
CA VAL A 11 5.48 59.32 19.25
C VAL A 11 4.15 58.52 19.21
N VAL A 12 3.31 58.81 18.24
CA VAL A 12 2.10 58.03 17.93
C VAL A 12 2.50 56.86 17.07
N ALA A 13 2.54 55.66 17.66
CA ALA A 13 2.74 54.44 16.90
C ALA A 13 1.41 54.01 16.22
N ILE A 14 1.34 54.12 14.90
CA ILE A 14 0.20 53.62 14.12
C ILE A 14 0.39 52.11 13.93
N LEU A 15 -0.43 51.30 14.61
CA LEU A 15 -0.52 49.85 14.35
C LEU A 15 -1.30 49.65 13.04
N ALA A 16 -0.60 49.27 11.99
CA ALA A 16 -1.24 48.77 10.77
C ALA A 16 -1.75 47.34 10.98
N VAL A 17 -3.06 47.16 11.11
CA VAL A 17 -3.71 45.87 11.12
C VAL A 17 -3.73 45.31 9.70
N ALA A 18 -2.89 44.34 9.40
CA ALA A 18 -2.92 43.59 8.14
C ALA A 18 -4.15 42.68 8.10
N VAL A 19 -5.17 43.03 7.35
CA VAL A 19 -6.33 42.18 7.06
C VAL A 19 -5.88 41.13 6.02
N LEU A 20 -5.60 39.91 6.49
CA LEU A 20 -5.35 38.79 5.58
C LEU A 20 -6.66 38.42 4.87
N PRO A 21 -6.64 38.18 3.54
CA PRO A 21 -7.83 37.76 2.82
C PRO A 21 -8.26 36.37 3.35
N LEU A 22 -9.50 36.28 3.79
CA LEU A 22 -10.13 35.03 4.16
C LEU A 22 -10.29 34.20 2.86
N SER A 23 -9.46 33.16 2.68
CA SER A 23 -9.60 32.24 1.55
C SER A 23 -10.96 31.53 1.67
N THR A 24 -11.92 31.92 0.86
CA THR A 24 -13.19 31.20 0.72
C THR A 24 -12.89 29.84 0.09
N GLN A 25 -12.83 28.78 0.92
CA GLN A 25 -12.78 27.41 0.41
C GLN A 25 -14.11 27.14 -0.27
N THR A 26 -14.07 26.96 -1.59
CA THR A 26 -15.21 26.44 -2.35
C THR A 26 -15.59 25.09 -1.73
N PRO A 27 -16.87 24.84 -1.38
CA PRO A 27 -17.30 23.54 -0.89
C PRO A 27 -16.88 22.46 -1.91
N ALA A 28 -16.19 21.42 -1.43
CA ALA A 28 -15.82 20.31 -2.30
C ALA A 28 -17.11 19.67 -2.86
N GLU A 29 -17.16 19.46 -4.17
CA GLU A 29 -18.29 18.74 -4.78
C GLU A 29 -18.46 17.36 -4.11
N PRO A 30 -19.72 16.91 -3.91
CA PRO A 30 -19.99 15.59 -3.36
C PRO A 30 -19.28 14.53 -4.21
N ARG A 31 -18.43 13.73 -3.55
CA ARG A 31 -17.74 12.63 -4.24
C ARG A 31 -18.80 11.62 -4.73
N PRO A 32 -18.75 11.18 -6.00
CA PRO A 32 -19.71 10.20 -6.52
C PRO A 32 -19.68 8.92 -5.66
N PRO A 33 -20.82 8.20 -5.56
CA PRO A 33 -20.86 6.93 -4.84
C PRO A 33 -19.81 5.97 -5.36
N GLN A 34 -19.02 5.41 -4.45
CA GLN A 34 -17.99 4.44 -4.81
C GLN A 34 -18.64 3.08 -5.05
N THR A 35 -18.50 2.52 -6.26
CA THR A 35 -18.92 1.15 -6.54
C THR A 35 -18.02 0.14 -5.82
N PHE A 36 -18.54 -1.08 -5.59
CA PHE A 36 -17.75 -2.13 -4.94
C PHE A 36 -16.49 -2.51 -5.74
N PRO A 37 -16.52 -2.69 -7.07
CA PRO A 37 -15.29 -2.88 -7.86
C PRO A 37 -14.27 -1.76 -7.71
N ALA A 38 -14.70 -0.50 -7.76
CA ALA A 38 -13.81 0.64 -7.58
C ALA A 38 -13.17 0.68 -6.18
N TYR A 39 -13.94 0.32 -5.13
CA TYR A 39 -13.40 0.18 -3.78
C TYR A 39 -12.33 -0.92 -3.73
N LEU A 40 -12.62 -2.10 -4.27
CA LEU A 40 -11.72 -3.24 -4.28
C LEU A 40 -10.41 -2.93 -5.02
N GLN A 41 -10.49 -2.29 -6.18
CA GLN A 41 -9.35 -1.81 -6.96
C GLN A 41 -8.50 -0.80 -6.17
N GLY A 42 -9.14 0.12 -5.43
CA GLY A 42 -8.45 1.09 -4.57
C GLY A 42 -7.70 0.44 -3.41
N GLN A 43 -8.29 -0.60 -2.77
CA GLN A 43 -7.62 -1.37 -1.73
C GLN A 43 -6.42 -2.13 -2.28
N TYR A 44 -6.57 -2.77 -3.45
CA TYR A 44 -5.47 -3.44 -4.14
C TYR A 44 -4.35 -2.48 -4.53
N ALA A 45 -4.66 -1.32 -5.09
CA ALA A 45 -3.66 -0.31 -5.44
C ALA A 45 -2.87 0.17 -4.21
N THR A 46 -3.54 0.30 -3.06
CA THR A 46 -2.89 0.65 -1.79
C THR A 46 -1.96 -0.47 -1.31
N LEU A 47 -2.40 -1.71 -1.34
CA LEU A 47 -1.57 -2.87 -1.03
C LEU A 47 -0.35 -2.94 -1.94
N LYS A 48 -0.54 -2.83 -3.26
CA LYS A 48 0.54 -2.83 -4.26
C LYS A 48 1.59 -1.78 -3.95
N ARG A 49 1.18 -0.53 -3.72
CA ARG A 49 2.09 0.57 -3.34
C ARG A 49 2.86 0.26 -2.06
N ASN A 50 2.19 -0.27 -1.05
CA ASN A 50 2.79 -0.57 0.24
C ASN A 50 3.83 -1.71 0.15
N ILE A 51 3.50 -2.79 -0.52
CA ILE A 51 4.41 -3.94 -0.68
C ILE A 51 5.61 -3.57 -1.56
N THR A 52 5.40 -2.93 -2.72
CA THR A 52 6.50 -2.50 -3.60
C THR A 52 7.39 -1.49 -2.90
N GLY A 53 6.81 -0.49 -2.23
CA GLY A 53 7.57 0.49 -1.45
C GLY A 53 8.34 -0.14 -0.27
N SER A 54 7.88 -1.27 0.27
CA SER A 54 8.61 -2.02 1.30
C SER A 54 9.88 -2.65 0.74
N VAL A 55 9.81 -3.22 -0.47
CA VAL A 55 11.01 -3.73 -1.17
C VAL A 55 12.02 -2.60 -1.41
N ASP A 56 11.56 -1.46 -1.90
CA ASP A 56 12.43 -0.33 -2.25
C ASP A 56 13.16 0.23 -1.02
N LYS A 57 12.42 0.43 0.07
CA LYS A 57 12.93 1.07 1.29
C LYS A 57 13.83 0.18 2.15
N MET A 58 13.64 -1.15 2.13
CA MET A 58 14.46 -2.06 2.94
C MET A 58 15.84 -2.23 2.32
N PRO A 59 16.95 -1.93 3.03
CA PRO A 59 18.31 -2.23 2.57
C PRO A 59 18.52 -3.73 2.32
N ALA A 60 19.35 -4.06 1.33
CA ALA A 60 19.57 -5.45 0.90
C ALA A 60 20.09 -6.36 2.04
N GLU A 61 20.95 -5.83 2.90
CA GLU A 61 21.53 -6.53 4.07
C GLU A 61 20.47 -6.96 5.11
N HIS A 62 19.26 -6.40 5.03
CA HIS A 62 18.18 -6.75 5.95
C HIS A 62 17.14 -7.71 5.36
N PHE A 63 17.32 -8.19 4.14
CA PHE A 63 16.36 -9.12 3.53
C PHE A 63 16.34 -10.50 4.23
N ALA A 64 17.46 -10.94 4.79
CA ALA A 64 17.51 -12.16 5.59
C ALA A 64 17.11 -11.96 7.06
N PHE A 65 16.74 -10.75 7.48
CA PHE A 65 16.41 -10.46 8.87
C PHE A 65 15.14 -11.18 9.33
N LYS A 66 15.24 -11.82 10.52
CA LYS A 66 14.16 -12.42 11.29
C LYS A 66 14.17 -11.81 12.69
N PRO A 67 13.04 -11.32 13.21
CA PRO A 67 12.97 -10.87 14.62
C PRO A 67 13.29 -11.98 15.63
N VAL A 68 12.79 -13.20 15.35
CA VAL A 68 13.02 -14.44 16.10
C VAL A 68 13.14 -15.61 15.11
N PRO A 69 13.78 -16.75 15.48
CA PRO A 69 14.01 -17.87 14.55
C PRO A 69 12.74 -18.49 13.98
N GLU A 70 11.63 -18.45 14.73
CA GLU A 70 10.37 -19.16 14.42
C GLU A 70 9.54 -18.45 13.35
N VAL A 71 9.85 -17.19 12.98
CA VAL A 71 9.12 -16.44 11.97
C VAL A 71 9.85 -16.44 10.63
N MET A 72 9.13 -16.08 9.57
CA MET A 72 9.71 -15.87 8.24
C MET A 72 10.70 -14.70 8.26
N SER A 73 11.76 -14.76 7.46
CA SER A 73 12.59 -13.59 7.18
C SER A 73 11.81 -12.58 6.35
N TYR A 74 12.35 -11.37 6.24
CA TYR A 74 11.75 -10.31 5.41
C TYR A 74 11.58 -10.76 3.96
N ALA A 75 12.57 -11.42 3.37
CA ALA A 75 12.52 -11.95 2.02
C ALA A 75 11.49 -13.09 1.89
N GLU A 76 11.48 -14.06 2.83
CA GLU A 76 10.51 -15.14 2.84
C GLU A 76 9.07 -14.65 2.94
N MET A 77 8.81 -13.59 3.73
CA MET A 77 7.50 -12.95 3.82
C MET A 77 7.06 -12.36 2.48
N LEU A 78 7.96 -11.65 1.78
CA LEU A 78 7.68 -11.07 0.46
C LEU A 78 7.42 -12.15 -0.59
N THR A 79 8.23 -13.21 -0.63
CA THR A 79 8.04 -14.30 -1.59
C THR A 79 6.79 -15.12 -1.29
N HIS A 80 6.39 -15.26 -0.02
CA HIS A 80 5.11 -15.87 0.37
C HIS A 80 3.90 -15.05 -0.11
N ILE A 81 3.97 -13.72 -0.02
CA ILE A 81 2.94 -12.84 -0.62
C ILE A 81 2.85 -13.08 -2.12
N VAL A 82 3.99 -13.15 -2.83
CA VAL A 82 4.05 -13.38 -4.28
C VAL A 82 3.41 -14.72 -4.67
N GLU A 83 3.79 -15.80 -3.98
CA GLU A 83 3.24 -17.14 -4.22
C GLU A 83 1.72 -17.15 -4.09
N THR A 84 1.22 -16.53 -3.02
CA THR A 84 -0.23 -16.41 -2.77
C THR A 84 -0.94 -15.57 -3.83
N GLN A 85 -0.34 -14.46 -4.27
CA GLN A 85 -0.88 -13.62 -5.35
C GLN A 85 -1.07 -14.41 -6.64
N TYR A 86 -0.06 -15.16 -7.07
CA TYR A 86 -0.18 -16.02 -8.26
C TYR A 86 -1.30 -17.05 -8.11
N GLY A 87 -1.46 -17.65 -6.93
CA GLY A 87 -2.54 -18.60 -6.67
C GLY A 87 -3.94 -18.01 -6.76
N TYR A 88 -4.16 -16.81 -6.24
CA TYR A 88 -5.46 -16.14 -6.31
C TYR A 88 -5.73 -15.60 -7.72
N CYS A 89 -4.77 -14.90 -8.32
CA CYS A 89 -4.97 -14.24 -9.60
C CYS A 89 -5.08 -15.23 -10.75
N SER A 90 -4.38 -16.37 -10.72
CA SER A 90 -4.55 -17.43 -11.74
C SER A 90 -5.97 -18.01 -11.72
N THR A 91 -6.57 -18.16 -10.53
CA THR A 91 -7.97 -18.60 -10.39
C THR A 91 -8.93 -17.57 -11.02
N VAL A 92 -8.72 -16.28 -10.76
CA VAL A 92 -9.58 -15.19 -11.29
C VAL A 92 -9.41 -15.05 -12.79
N ASN A 93 -8.18 -15.15 -13.30
CA ASN A 93 -7.86 -15.05 -14.74
C ASN A 93 -8.25 -16.32 -15.52
N GLY A 94 -8.64 -17.41 -14.84
CA GLY A 94 -8.92 -18.69 -15.50
C GLY A 94 -7.69 -19.30 -16.20
N ALA A 95 -6.49 -19.02 -15.71
CA ALA A 95 -5.22 -19.38 -16.34
C ALA A 95 -4.37 -20.28 -15.44
N ALA A 96 -3.39 -20.97 -16.03
CA ALA A 96 -2.39 -21.72 -15.28
C ALA A 96 -1.63 -20.78 -14.33
N ASN A 97 -1.30 -21.30 -13.12
CA ASN A 97 -0.55 -20.53 -12.13
C ASN A 97 0.92 -20.39 -12.57
N PRO A 98 1.39 -19.16 -12.93
CA PRO A 98 2.79 -18.95 -13.33
C PRO A 98 3.77 -19.23 -12.19
N GLY A 99 3.32 -19.11 -10.94
CA GLY A 99 4.14 -19.38 -9.75
C GLY A 99 4.57 -20.85 -9.60
N ALA A 100 3.87 -21.78 -10.26
CA ALA A 100 4.16 -23.23 -10.12
C ALA A 100 5.59 -23.62 -10.56
N SER A 101 6.23 -22.82 -11.43
CA SER A 101 7.60 -23.03 -11.92
C SER A 101 8.64 -22.10 -11.29
N LEU A 102 8.25 -21.22 -10.35
CA LEU A 102 9.14 -20.22 -9.76
C LEU A 102 9.81 -20.73 -8.49
N ASN A 103 11.03 -20.26 -8.25
CA ASN A 103 11.73 -20.48 -6.99
C ASN A 103 11.42 -19.34 -6.01
N PHE A 104 10.67 -19.62 -4.97
CA PHE A 104 10.34 -18.67 -3.90
C PHE A 104 11.35 -18.67 -2.74
N LYS A 105 12.39 -19.49 -2.79
CA LYS A 105 13.45 -19.57 -1.75
C LYS A 105 14.61 -18.62 -2.03
N VAL A 106 14.32 -17.46 -2.62
CA VAL A 106 15.31 -16.42 -2.90
C VAL A 106 15.33 -15.36 -1.79
N THR A 107 16.51 -14.87 -1.46
CA THR A 107 16.71 -13.86 -0.40
C THR A 107 17.39 -12.60 -0.92
N ASP A 108 17.88 -12.61 -2.16
CA ASP A 108 18.45 -11.45 -2.81
C ASP A 108 17.39 -10.39 -3.09
N LYS A 109 17.68 -9.13 -2.72
CA LYS A 109 16.75 -8.00 -2.87
C LYS A 109 16.27 -7.81 -4.31
N VAL A 110 17.16 -7.93 -5.29
CA VAL A 110 16.82 -7.69 -6.71
C VAL A 110 15.89 -8.80 -7.21
N ALA A 111 16.22 -10.06 -6.91
CA ALA A 111 15.42 -11.21 -7.29
C ALA A 111 14.01 -11.17 -6.63
N VAL A 112 13.94 -10.88 -5.33
CA VAL A 112 12.68 -10.71 -4.60
C VAL A 112 11.87 -9.55 -5.18
N GLY A 113 12.50 -8.42 -5.47
CA GLY A 113 11.85 -7.25 -6.06
C GLY A 113 11.25 -7.54 -7.45
N GLN A 114 11.94 -8.32 -8.28
CA GLN A 114 11.42 -8.78 -9.58
C GLN A 114 10.20 -9.67 -9.41
N LEU A 115 10.23 -10.64 -8.49
CA LEU A 115 9.08 -11.49 -8.18
C LEU A 115 7.88 -10.67 -7.73
N VAL A 116 8.06 -9.73 -6.82
CA VAL A 116 6.99 -8.82 -6.35
C VAL A 116 6.42 -8.02 -7.51
N LYS A 117 7.27 -7.41 -8.34
CA LYS A 117 6.82 -6.62 -9.49
C LYS A 117 6.00 -7.45 -10.48
N HIS A 118 6.47 -8.64 -10.82
CA HIS A 118 5.81 -9.51 -11.80
C HIS A 118 4.49 -10.06 -11.27
N SER A 119 4.40 -10.44 -9.98
CA SER A 119 3.15 -10.94 -9.40
C SER A 119 2.06 -9.87 -9.35
N PHE A 120 2.42 -8.61 -9.01
CA PHE A 120 1.46 -7.51 -9.08
C PHE A 120 1.03 -7.22 -10.52
N ALA A 121 1.95 -7.20 -11.49
CA ALA A 121 1.60 -7.03 -12.89
C ALA A 121 0.63 -8.11 -13.38
N TYR A 122 0.84 -9.37 -12.99
CA TYR A 122 -0.06 -10.47 -13.29
C TYR A 122 -1.46 -10.32 -12.65
N CYS A 123 -1.53 -9.75 -11.45
CA CYS A 123 -2.78 -9.52 -10.75
C CYS A 123 -3.53 -8.26 -11.22
N ASP A 124 -2.87 -7.31 -11.87
CA ASP A 124 -3.51 -6.09 -12.36
C ASP A 124 -4.73 -6.41 -13.25
N ASP A 125 -4.61 -7.40 -14.14
CA ASP A 125 -5.72 -7.83 -15.03
C ASP A 125 -6.88 -8.43 -14.24
N ALA A 126 -6.61 -9.22 -13.20
CA ALA A 126 -7.63 -9.82 -12.34
C ALA A 126 -8.48 -8.75 -11.63
N PHE A 127 -7.85 -7.69 -11.15
CA PHE A 127 -8.56 -6.58 -10.49
C PHE A 127 -9.24 -5.64 -11.48
N ALA A 128 -8.65 -5.41 -12.67
CA ALA A 128 -9.26 -4.59 -13.70
C ALA A 128 -10.53 -5.23 -14.29
N ALA A 129 -10.58 -6.56 -14.36
CA ALA A 129 -11.70 -7.30 -14.95
C ALA A 129 -12.92 -7.44 -14.03
N VAL A 130 -12.86 -7.04 -12.75
CA VAL A 130 -14.00 -7.18 -11.84
C VAL A 130 -15.04 -6.10 -12.10
N THR A 131 -16.30 -6.52 -12.24
CA THR A 131 -17.48 -5.65 -12.40
C THR A 131 -18.56 -6.01 -11.39
N ASN A 132 -19.63 -5.19 -11.29
CA ASN A 132 -20.77 -5.53 -10.43
C ASN A 132 -21.46 -6.83 -10.85
N GLU A 133 -21.50 -7.10 -12.17
CA GLU A 133 -22.18 -8.24 -12.76
C GLU A 133 -21.42 -9.55 -12.52
N ASN A 134 -20.08 -9.52 -12.57
CA ASN A 134 -19.26 -10.74 -12.45
C ASN A 134 -18.68 -10.98 -11.04
N ALA A 135 -18.85 -10.05 -10.11
CA ALA A 135 -18.27 -10.16 -8.77
C ALA A 135 -18.65 -11.44 -8.02
N LEU A 136 -19.88 -11.91 -8.20
CA LEU A 136 -20.41 -13.11 -7.55
C LEU A 136 -20.30 -14.37 -8.42
N GLU A 137 -19.70 -14.30 -9.60
CA GLU A 137 -19.42 -15.47 -10.43
C GLU A 137 -18.58 -16.49 -9.65
N MET A 138 -19.06 -17.77 -9.67
CA MET A 138 -18.38 -18.85 -8.98
C MET A 138 -17.21 -19.39 -9.80
N LEU A 139 -16.03 -19.32 -9.23
CA LEU A 139 -14.79 -19.78 -9.83
C LEU A 139 -14.31 -21.06 -9.12
N THR A 140 -13.71 -21.92 -9.90
CA THR A 140 -13.10 -23.15 -9.37
C THR A 140 -11.64 -22.92 -8.99
N ARG A 141 -11.29 -23.19 -7.73
CA ARG A 141 -9.91 -23.12 -7.24
C ARG A 141 -9.42 -24.52 -6.83
N GLY A 142 -8.20 -24.83 -7.24
CA GLY A 142 -7.56 -26.12 -6.95
C GLY A 142 -8.03 -27.23 -7.87
N SER A 143 -7.56 -28.45 -7.59
CA SER A 143 -7.91 -29.67 -8.30
C SER A 143 -8.51 -30.70 -7.33
N ALA A 144 -9.22 -31.70 -7.89
CA ALA A 144 -9.75 -32.79 -7.08
C ALA A 144 -8.62 -33.50 -6.31
N PRO A 145 -8.85 -33.94 -5.05
CA PRO A 145 -10.10 -33.87 -4.28
C PRO A 145 -10.32 -32.56 -3.53
N ASN A 146 -9.37 -31.59 -3.59
CA ASN A 146 -9.41 -30.35 -2.80
C ASN A 146 -10.00 -29.16 -3.56
N GLN A 147 -10.73 -29.41 -4.62
CA GLN A 147 -11.38 -28.39 -5.42
C GLN A 147 -12.44 -27.62 -4.62
N ARG A 148 -12.46 -26.30 -4.75
CA ARG A 148 -13.41 -25.41 -4.09
C ARG A 148 -14.07 -24.49 -5.09
N GLN A 149 -15.36 -24.20 -4.86
CA GLN A 149 -16.10 -23.14 -5.59
C GLN A 149 -16.13 -21.89 -4.72
N LEU A 150 -15.60 -20.78 -5.23
CA LEU A 150 -15.52 -19.51 -4.52
C LEU A 150 -15.88 -18.37 -5.46
N ALA A 151 -16.65 -17.41 -4.99
CA ALA A 151 -16.98 -16.24 -5.80
C ALA A 151 -15.71 -15.46 -6.19
N ARG A 152 -15.71 -14.86 -7.37
CA ARG A 152 -14.62 -14.00 -7.86
C ARG A 152 -14.17 -12.99 -6.82
N VAL A 153 -15.12 -12.30 -6.23
CA VAL A 153 -14.87 -11.29 -5.18
C VAL A 153 -14.18 -11.89 -3.96
N ASN A 154 -14.48 -13.14 -3.58
CA ASN A 154 -13.85 -13.80 -2.45
C ASN A 154 -12.35 -14.02 -2.71
N GLN A 155 -11.97 -14.40 -3.94
CA GLN A 155 -10.56 -14.57 -4.32
C GLN A 155 -9.80 -13.23 -4.19
N LEU A 156 -10.34 -12.17 -4.75
CA LEU A 156 -9.71 -10.84 -4.74
C LEU A 156 -9.65 -10.23 -3.35
N THR A 157 -10.72 -10.38 -2.55
CA THR A 157 -10.74 -9.91 -1.15
C THR A 157 -9.73 -10.67 -0.29
N GLN A 158 -9.64 -11.99 -0.44
CA GLN A 158 -8.67 -12.80 0.30
C GLN A 158 -7.23 -12.42 -0.04
N LEU A 159 -6.92 -12.11 -1.30
CA LEU A 159 -5.61 -11.59 -1.69
C LEU A 159 -5.27 -10.31 -0.93
N ILE A 160 -6.22 -9.36 -0.86
CA ILE A 160 -6.01 -8.08 -0.16
C ILE A 160 -5.84 -8.31 1.35
N VAL A 161 -6.70 -9.13 1.96
CA VAL A 161 -6.65 -9.43 3.41
C VAL A 161 -5.32 -10.08 3.77
N HIS A 162 -4.93 -11.15 3.08
CA HIS A 162 -3.66 -11.87 3.29
C HIS A 162 -2.44 -10.95 3.05
N GLY A 163 -2.48 -10.16 1.97
CA GLY A 163 -1.41 -9.22 1.68
C GLY A 163 -1.26 -8.13 2.75
N ASN A 164 -2.36 -7.61 3.31
CA ASN A 164 -2.32 -6.62 4.38
C ASN A 164 -1.90 -7.21 5.72
N GLU A 165 -2.26 -8.48 6.03
CA GLU A 165 -1.77 -9.20 7.19
C GLU A 165 -0.23 -9.26 7.18
N HIS A 166 0.35 -9.69 6.07
CA HIS A 166 1.81 -9.76 5.93
C HIS A 166 2.47 -8.39 5.80
N TYR A 167 1.80 -7.41 5.20
CA TYR A 167 2.29 -6.04 5.21
C TYR A 167 2.43 -5.51 6.64
N GLY A 168 1.48 -5.81 7.53
CA GLY A 168 1.60 -5.48 8.96
C GLY A 168 2.86 -6.06 9.60
N ASN A 169 3.21 -7.31 9.27
CA ASN A 169 4.46 -7.94 9.71
C ASN A 169 5.69 -7.22 9.11
N LEU A 170 5.70 -6.91 7.81
CA LEU A 170 6.79 -6.16 7.17
C LEU A 170 7.00 -4.78 7.81
N VAL A 171 5.92 -4.07 8.17
CA VAL A 171 5.97 -2.80 8.89
C VAL A 171 6.73 -2.95 10.21
N THR A 172 6.45 -4.01 10.99
CA THR A 172 7.14 -4.30 12.24
C THR A 172 8.65 -4.53 12.00
N TYR A 173 9.00 -5.34 10.99
CA TYR A 173 10.41 -5.62 10.65
C TYR A 173 11.16 -4.36 10.21
N MET A 174 10.53 -3.52 9.39
CA MET A 174 11.09 -2.23 8.96
C MET A 174 11.38 -1.32 10.17
N ARG A 175 10.42 -1.20 11.11
CA ARG A 175 10.58 -0.38 12.31
C ARG A 175 11.68 -0.89 13.23
N LEU A 176 11.84 -2.20 13.37
CA LEU A 176 12.96 -2.82 14.12
C LEU A 176 14.32 -2.49 13.50
N LYS A 177 14.36 -2.12 12.22
CA LYS A 177 15.56 -1.65 11.51
C LYS A 177 15.63 -0.12 11.38
N GLY A 178 14.77 0.62 12.07
CA GLY A 178 14.75 2.09 12.03
C GLY A 178 14.21 2.67 10.72
N ILE A 179 13.53 1.87 9.88
CA ILE A 179 13.03 2.28 8.57
C ILE A 179 11.56 2.69 8.68
N VAL A 180 11.22 3.85 8.11
CA VAL A 180 9.83 4.34 8.04
C VAL A 180 9.07 3.59 6.95
N PRO A 181 8.00 2.84 7.29
CA PRO A 181 7.22 2.09 6.31
C PRO A 181 6.51 2.98 5.28
N PRO A 182 6.20 2.46 4.09
CA PRO A 182 5.49 3.21 3.03
C PRO A 182 4.18 3.84 3.51
N SER A 183 3.37 3.13 4.28
CA SER A 183 2.08 3.62 4.80
C SER A 183 2.20 4.76 5.82
N SER A 184 3.39 4.99 6.39
CA SER A 184 3.66 6.09 7.33
C SER A 184 4.34 7.28 6.67
N THR A 185 4.61 7.22 5.37
CA THR A 185 5.13 8.36 4.59
C THR A 185 3.93 9.16 4.09
N PRO A 186 3.85 10.50 4.35
CA PRO A 186 2.79 11.32 3.79
C PRO A 186 2.75 11.14 2.26
N ALA A 187 1.55 11.05 1.68
CA ALA A 187 1.41 11.10 0.24
C ALA A 187 2.00 12.44 -0.24
N GLN A 188 2.95 12.40 -1.17
CA GLN A 188 3.39 13.61 -1.85
C GLN A 188 2.17 14.15 -2.59
N GLN A 189 1.73 15.35 -2.17
CA GLN A 189 0.63 16.08 -2.80
C GLN A 189 1.09 16.64 -4.15
#